data_23dc8dc8d8011d695d6db441b919b527
#
_entry.id   23dc8dc8d8011d695d6db441b919b527
#
_cell.length_a   1.000
_cell.length_b   1.000
_cell.length_c   1.000
_cell.angle_alpha   90.00
_cell.angle_beta   90.00
_cell.angle_gamma   90.00
#
_symmetry.space_group_name_H-M   'P 1'
#
loop_
_entity.id
_entity.type
_entity.pdbx_description
1 polymer ?
#
loop_
_entity_poly.entity_id
_entity_poly.type
_entity_poly.pdbx_seq_one_letter_code
_entity_poly.pdbx_strand_id
1 'polypeptide(L)'
;MSDDPVIAAMKAMASESAAPAGPDLRAEDLVKIYGDRTVVNGMSMEVSCGEIVGLLGPNGAGKTTTFYMIVGLVKPDGGKVVFRGKDLTRMPVYMRARNGLGYLAQEPSVFRKLTVWENVMAILEALPLSRKERNARAEELLEPFDLMKVAKQPAYTLSGGERRKLEIARSLVRNPAILMLDEPFAGVDPLSVNEIQEIVRRLAKDGLGIIITDHNVRETLSVVDRAYMVYDGRLLKAGTTDELVADPDVRARYLGDGFRM
;
A
#
# COMPACT_ATOMS: atom_id res chain seq x y z
N MET A 1 0.18 25.99 14.66
CA MET A 1 -0.06 25.60 13.26
C MET A 1 1.34 25.39 12.71
N SER A 2 1.84 24.18 12.71
CA SER A 2 3.18 23.85 12.21
C SER A 2 3.04 23.58 10.71
N ASP A 3 3.60 24.47 9.88
CA ASP A 3 3.81 24.24 8.47
C ASP A 3 4.93 23.19 8.34
N ASP A 4 4.55 21.92 8.33
CA ASP A 4 5.47 20.80 8.12
C ASP A 4 5.98 20.87 6.67
N PRO A 5 7.28 21.07 6.42
CA PRO A 5 7.84 21.20 5.08
C PRO A 5 7.65 19.94 4.22
N VAL A 6 7.47 18.77 4.83
CA VAL A 6 7.11 17.51 4.13
C VAL A 6 5.72 17.64 3.52
N ILE A 7 4.77 18.19 4.28
CA ILE A 7 3.40 18.44 3.83
C ILE A 7 3.39 19.47 2.67
N ALA A 8 4.23 20.48 2.77
CA ALA A 8 4.34 21.50 1.71
C ALA A 8 4.93 20.92 0.42
N ALA A 9 5.97 20.08 0.49
CA ALA A 9 6.56 19.41 -0.67
C ALA A 9 5.62 18.37 -1.30
N MET A 10 4.91 17.58 -0.49
CA MET A 10 3.89 16.65 -0.98
C MET A 10 2.71 17.36 -1.62
N LYS A 11 2.25 18.48 -1.06
CA LYS A 11 1.18 19.32 -1.63
C LYS A 11 1.61 20.03 -2.93
N ALA A 12 2.84 20.50 -3.04
CA ALA A 12 3.35 21.15 -4.25
C ALA A 12 3.41 20.16 -5.43
N MET A 13 3.82 18.91 -5.20
CA MET A 13 3.86 17.88 -6.24
C MET A 13 2.46 17.32 -6.60
N ALA A 14 1.51 17.37 -5.66
CA ALA A 14 0.11 17.02 -5.94
C ALA A 14 -0.63 18.09 -6.74
N SER A 15 -0.19 19.37 -6.70
CA SER A 15 -0.86 20.51 -7.31
C SER A 15 -0.48 20.75 -8.78
N GLU A 16 0.56 20.12 -9.33
CA GLU A 16 1.02 20.35 -10.72
C GLU A 16 0.27 19.56 -11.81
N SER A 17 -0.68 18.70 -11.43
CA SER A 17 -1.57 18.04 -12.37
C SER A 17 -3.00 18.28 -11.90
N ALA A 18 -3.79 18.99 -12.68
CA ALA A 18 -5.24 19.01 -12.47
C ALA A 18 -5.72 17.58 -12.34
N ALA A 19 -6.20 17.19 -11.14
CA ALA A 19 -6.67 15.84 -10.89
C ALA A 19 -7.73 15.50 -11.95
N PRO A 20 -7.59 14.40 -12.69
CA PRO A 20 -8.63 13.98 -13.62
C PRO A 20 -9.92 13.80 -12.82
N ALA A 21 -11.06 14.14 -13.41
CA ALA A 21 -12.36 13.88 -12.80
C ALA A 21 -12.55 12.37 -12.66
N GLY A 22 -12.22 11.81 -11.47
CA GLY A 22 -12.32 10.38 -11.18
C GLY A 22 -11.16 9.86 -10.32
N PRO A 23 -11.17 8.56 -9.96
CA PRO A 23 -10.16 7.94 -9.11
C PRO A 23 -8.77 7.94 -9.77
N ASP A 24 -7.72 8.10 -8.95
CA ASP A 24 -6.33 8.18 -9.41
C ASP A 24 -5.84 6.85 -10.02
N LEU A 25 -6.20 5.73 -9.41
CA LEU A 25 -5.85 4.38 -9.88
C LEU A 25 -7.11 3.57 -10.13
N ARG A 26 -7.19 2.92 -11.29
CA ARG A 26 -8.26 1.98 -11.64
C ARG A 26 -7.68 0.68 -12.18
N ALA A 27 -8.18 -0.41 -11.68
CA ALA A 27 -8.07 -1.73 -12.29
C ALA A 27 -9.44 -2.05 -12.91
N GLU A 28 -9.47 -2.36 -14.18
CA GLU A 28 -10.70 -2.56 -14.95
C GLU A 28 -10.69 -3.97 -15.55
N ASP A 29 -11.67 -4.79 -15.15
CA ASP A 29 -11.95 -6.14 -15.67
C ASP A 29 -10.72 -7.07 -15.74
N LEU A 30 -9.88 -7.03 -14.69
CA LEU A 30 -8.66 -7.82 -14.64
C LEU A 30 -8.96 -9.31 -14.69
N VAL A 31 -8.26 -10.02 -15.58
CA VAL A 31 -8.32 -11.46 -15.71
C VAL A 31 -6.93 -12.06 -15.59
N LYS A 32 -6.82 -13.18 -14.85
CA LYS A 32 -5.60 -13.98 -14.78
C LYS A 32 -5.89 -15.46 -14.81
N ILE A 33 -5.23 -16.17 -15.73
CA ILE A 33 -5.37 -17.60 -15.96
C ILE A 33 -3.99 -18.24 -15.77
N TYR A 34 -3.93 -19.32 -14.99
CA TYR A 34 -2.77 -20.18 -14.84
C TYR A 34 -3.12 -21.60 -15.27
N GLY A 35 -2.54 -22.06 -16.37
CA GLY A 35 -2.97 -23.31 -17.00
C GLY A 35 -4.46 -23.24 -17.37
N ASP A 36 -5.25 -24.17 -16.85
CA ASP A 36 -6.70 -24.23 -17.09
C ASP A 36 -7.52 -23.51 -15.99
N ARG A 37 -6.84 -22.92 -14.98
CA ARG A 37 -7.51 -22.28 -13.85
C ARG A 37 -7.55 -20.76 -14.01
N THR A 38 -8.76 -20.21 -14.09
CA THR A 38 -8.98 -18.76 -13.97
C THR A 38 -8.92 -18.37 -12.48
N VAL A 39 -7.86 -17.66 -12.08
CA VAL A 39 -7.64 -17.25 -10.70
C VAL A 39 -8.23 -15.89 -10.40
N VAL A 40 -8.28 -14.99 -11.39
CA VAL A 40 -8.97 -13.70 -11.33
C VAL A 40 -9.85 -13.59 -12.57
N ASN A 41 -11.11 -13.20 -12.40
CA ASN A 41 -12.12 -13.22 -13.43
C ASN A 41 -12.97 -11.94 -13.43
N GLY A 42 -12.50 -10.92 -14.15
CA GLY A 42 -13.21 -9.64 -14.29
C GLY A 42 -13.17 -8.78 -13.03
N MET A 43 -12.03 -8.77 -12.32
CA MET A 43 -11.89 -7.97 -11.09
C MET A 43 -11.67 -6.49 -11.43
N SER A 44 -12.57 -5.63 -10.92
CA SER A 44 -12.45 -4.17 -11.03
C SER A 44 -12.37 -3.54 -9.65
N MET A 45 -11.47 -2.56 -9.49
CA MET A 45 -11.33 -1.75 -8.29
C MET A 45 -10.70 -0.40 -8.61
N GLU A 46 -10.89 0.54 -7.72
CA GLU A 46 -10.34 1.89 -7.85
C GLU A 46 -9.89 2.44 -6.50
N VAL A 47 -8.99 3.42 -6.52
CA VAL A 47 -8.58 4.16 -5.34
C VAL A 47 -8.21 5.59 -5.72
N SER A 48 -8.53 6.53 -4.84
CA SER A 48 -8.17 7.94 -4.95
C SER A 48 -7.06 8.31 -3.97
N CYS A 49 -6.35 9.40 -4.26
CA CYS A 49 -5.43 9.99 -3.28
C CYS A 49 -6.19 10.40 -2.01
N GLY A 50 -5.60 10.14 -0.85
CA GLY A 50 -6.21 10.41 0.46
C GLY A 50 -7.19 9.35 0.95
N GLU A 51 -7.35 8.24 0.23
CA GLU A 51 -8.26 7.15 0.56
C GLU A 51 -7.49 5.88 0.94
N ILE A 52 -8.00 5.13 1.92
CA ILE A 52 -7.48 3.80 2.31
C ILE A 52 -8.47 2.74 1.86
N VAL A 53 -8.06 1.87 0.96
CA VAL A 53 -8.90 0.82 0.37
C VAL A 53 -8.38 -0.57 0.74
N GLY A 54 -9.25 -1.42 1.25
CA GLY A 54 -8.96 -2.83 1.54
C GLY A 54 -9.22 -3.75 0.34
N LEU A 55 -8.37 -4.76 0.14
CA LEU A 55 -8.63 -5.89 -0.77
C LEU A 55 -8.64 -7.17 0.06
N LEU A 56 -9.83 -7.65 0.40
CA LEU A 56 -10.07 -8.70 1.38
C LEU A 56 -10.74 -9.94 0.77
N GLY A 57 -10.68 -11.06 1.46
CA GLY A 57 -11.30 -12.31 1.03
C GLY A 57 -10.53 -13.53 1.55
N PRO A 58 -11.06 -14.75 1.40
CA PRO A 58 -10.42 -15.98 1.86
C PRO A 58 -9.11 -16.28 1.11
N ASN A 59 -8.35 -17.24 1.63
CA ASN A 59 -7.16 -17.74 0.96
C ASN A 59 -7.52 -18.36 -0.39
N GLY A 60 -6.74 -18.06 -1.43
CA GLY A 60 -7.01 -18.52 -2.79
C GLY A 60 -8.09 -17.75 -3.55
N ALA A 61 -8.70 -16.70 -2.97
CA ALA A 61 -9.72 -15.88 -3.62
C ALA A 61 -9.21 -15.03 -4.79
N GLY A 62 -7.91 -14.93 -5.02
CA GLY A 62 -7.33 -14.13 -6.09
C GLY A 62 -6.80 -12.76 -5.66
N LYS A 63 -6.85 -12.40 -4.36
CA LYS A 63 -6.38 -11.11 -3.83
C LYS A 63 -4.94 -10.78 -4.22
N THR A 64 -3.99 -11.62 -3.83
CA THR A 64 -2.56 -11.42 -4.12
C THR A 64 -2.28 -11.34 -5.61
N THR A 65 -2.97 -12.15 -6.42
CA THR A 65 -2.84 -12.09 -7.88
C THR A 65 -3.36 -10.77 -8.44
N THR A 66 -4.53 -10.30 -7.99
CA THR A 66 -5.08 -8.99 -8.35
C THR A 66 -4.13 -7.87 -7.96
N PHE A 67 -3.66 -7.90 -6.72
CA PHE A 67 -2.71 -6.94 -6.18
C PHE A 67 -1.42 -6.91 -7.01
N TYR A 68 -0.85 -8.07 -7.33
CA TYR A 68 0.37 -8.17 -8.15
C TYR A 68 0.17 -7.75 -9.61
N MET A 69 -1.03 -7.90 -10.17
CA MET A 69 -1.34 -7.33 -11.48
C MET A 69 -1.35 -5.80 -11.44
N ILE A 70 -1.86 -5.19 -10.36
CA ILE A 70 -1.85 -3.74 -10.18
C ILE A 70 -0.43 -3.22 -9.93
N VAL A 71 0.38 -3.91 -9.12
CA VAL A 71 1.80 -3.57 -8.87
C VAL A 71 2.65 -3.72 -10.14
N GLY A 72 2.30 -4.67 -11.03
CA GLY A 72 3.06 -5.00 -12.24
C GLY A 72 4.07 -6.12 -12.07
N LEU A 73 3.92 -6.94 -11.02
CA LEU A 73 4.67 -8.17 -10.81
C LEU A 73 4.09 -9.34 -11.63
N VAL A 74 2.78 -9.31 -11.86
CA VAL A 74 2.07 -10.28 -12.69
C VAL A 74 1.41 -9.55 -13.86
N LYS A 75 1.60 -10.07 -15.07
CA LYS A 75 0.92 -9.53 -16.26
C LYS A 75 -0.52 -10.08 -16.31
N PRO A 76 -1.55 -9.22 -16.41
CA PRO A 76 -2.91 -9.68 -16.64
C PRO A 76 -3.06 -10.30 -18.03
N ASP A 77 -3.98 -11.26 -18.15
CA ASP A 77 -4.36 -11.89 -19.42
C ASP A 77 -5.53 -11.14 -20.05
N GLY A 78 -6.31 -10.37 -19.27
CA GLY A 78 -7.37 -9.46 -19.72
C GLY A 78 -7.51 -8.26 -18.79
N GLY A 79 -8.23 -7.25 -19.23
CA GLY A 79 -8.43 -6.02 -18.50
C GLY A 79 -7.26 -5.05 -18.58
N LYS A 80 -7.31 -3.99 -17.77
CA LYS A 80 -6.28 -2.95 -17.77
C LYS A 80 -6.09 -2.31 -16.38
N VAL A 81 -4.91 -1.71 -16.20
CA VAL A 81 -4.56 -0.88 -15.04
C VAL A 81 -4.28 0.54 -15.53
N VAL A 82 -5.05 1.49 -15.07
CA VAL A 82 -4.96 2.90 -15.45
C VAL A 82 -4.62 3.74 -14.22
N PHE A 83 -3.61 4.57 -14.32
CA PHE A 83 -3.20 5.49 -13.26
C PHE A 83 -3.15 6.92 -13.81
N ARG A 84 -3.97 7.81 -13.26
CA ARG A 84 -4.11 9.21 -13.69
C ARG A 84 -4.26 9.35 -15.21
N GLY A 85 -5.15 8.51 -15.78
CA GLY A 85 -5.43 8.48 -17.22
C GLY A 85 -4.39 7.73 -18.06
N LYS A 86 -3.26 7.30 -17.49
CA LYS A 86 -2.20 6.58 -18.18
C LYS A 86 -2.38 5.08 -18.04
N ASP A 87 -2.37 4.34 -19.15
CA ASP A 87 -2.37 2.88 -19.15
C ASP A 87 -1.01 2.32 -18.68
N LEU A 88 -1.00 1.63 -17.55
CA LEU A 88 0.16 0.97 -16.96
C LEU A 88 0.17 -0.54 -17.19
N THR A 89 -0.81 -1.12 -17.85
CA THR A 89 -1.07 -2.57 -17.94
C THR A 89 0.17 -3.38 -18.31
N ARG A 90 0.93 -2.89 -19.28
CA ARG A 90 2.15 -3.56 -19.79
C ARG A 90 3.45 -3.03 -19.17
N MET A 91 3.37 -2.05 -18.27
CA MET A 91 4.55 -1.47 -17.64
C MET A 91 5.06 -2.37 -16.52
N PRO A 92 6.37 -2.66 -16.47
CA PRO A 92 6.98 -3.40 -15.36
C PRO A 92 6.96 -2.55 -14.08
N VAL A 93 7.13 -3.20 -12.92
CA VAL A 93 7.04 -2.59 -11.59
C VAL A 93 7.87 -1.32 -11.42
N TYR A 94 9.12 -1.31 -11.92
CA TYR A 94 10.00 -0.14 -11.78
C TYR A 94 9.50 1.10 -12.55
N MET A 95 8.83 0.90 -13.69
CA MET A 95 8.19 1.99 -14.44
C MET A 95 6.94 2.50 -13.73
N ARG A 96 6.14 1.61 -13.14
CA ARG A 96 4.99 2.01 -12.32
C ARG A 96 5.43 2.79 -11.08
N ALA A 97 6.53 2.39 -10.45
CA ALA A 97 7.12 3.14 -9.34
C ALA A 97 7.57 4.56 -9.75
N ARG A 98 8.13 4.72 -10.96
CA ARG A 98 8.48 6.05 -11.52
C ARG A 98 7.25 6.90 -11.87
N ASN A 99 6.09 6.28 -12.07
CA ASN A 99 4.83 6.98 -12.30
C ASN A 99 4.08 7.29 -10.98
N GLY A 100 4.60 6.91 -9.81
CA GLY A 100 4.02 7.26 -8.51
C GLY A 100 3.26 6.12 -7.81
N LEU A 101 3.46 4.86 -8.20
CA LEU A 101 2.95 3.70 -7.47
C LEU A 101 4.04 3.14 -6.54
N GLY A 102 3.87 3.30 -5.22
CA GLY A 102 4.70 2.66 -4.21
C GLY A 102 4.23 1.22 -3.92
N TYR A 103 5.16 0.36 -3.52
CA TYR A 103 4.86 -1.02 -3.15
C TYR A 103 5.69 -1.47 -1.95
N LEU A 104 5.00 -1.99 -0.95
CA LEU A 104 5.59 -2.67 0.20
C LEU A 104 5.24 -4.17 0.11
N ALA A 105 6.26 -4.99 -0.07
CA ALA A 105 6.11 -6.44 -0.17
C ALA A 105 5.77 -7.09 1.19
N GLN A 106 5.16 -8.26 1.13
CA GLN A 106 4.92 -9.11 2.30
C GLN A 106 6.24 -9.55 2.94
N GLU A 107 7.22 -9.96 2.13
CA GLU A 107 8.52 -10.39 2.63
C GLU A 107 9.39 -9.21 3.07
N PRO A 108 10.16 -9.36 4.17
CA PRO A 108 11.06 -8.33 4.65
C PRO A 108 12.06 -7.87 3.58
N SER A 109 12.07 -6.57 3.29
CA SER A 109 12.88 -5.98 2.22
C SER A 109 14.07 -5.15 2.73
N VAL A 110 14.29 -5.07 4.05
CA VAL A 110 15.37 -4.27 4.62
C VAL A 110 16.76 -4.88 4.34
N PHE A 111 17.74 -4.03 4.09
CA PHE A 111 19.14 -4.42 4.05
C PHE A 111 19.64 -4.66 5.47
N ARG A 112 19.61 -5.91 5.91
CA ARG A 112 19.80 -6.31 7.31
C ARG A 112 21.11 -5.83 7.94
N LYS A 113 22.21 -5.78 7.16
CA LYS A 113 23.54 -5.37 7.64
C LYS A 113 23.75 -3.85 7.63
N LEU A 114 22.91 -3.09 6.92
CA LEU A 114 22.94 -1.65 6.92
C LEU A 114 22.22 -1.11 8.15
N THR A 115 22.59 0.07 8.60
CA THR A 115 21.88 0.83 9.61
C THR A 115 20.50 1.26 9.09
N VAL A 116 19.62 1.70 9.99
CA VAL A 116 18.32 2.29 9.62
C VAL A 116 18.52 3.47 8.67
N TRP A 117 19.45 4.36 8.98
CA TRP A 117 19.83 5.49 8.14
C TRP A 117 20.31 5.05 6.75
N GLU A 118 21.26 4.14 6.70
CA GLU A 118 21.82 3.63 5.44
C GLU A 118 20.77 2.91 4.57
N ASN A 119 19.77 2.28 5.19
CA ASN A 119 18.66 1.66 4.47
C ASN A 119 17.83 2.67 3.65
N VAL A 120 17.62 3.88 4.17
CA VAL A 120 16.95 4.97 3.47
C VAL A 120 17.91 5.62 2.45
N MET A 121 19.14 5.89 2.87
CA MET A 121 20.17 6.50 2.02
C MET A 121 20.45 5.69 0.77
N ALA A 122 20.50 4.36 0.85
CA ALA A 122 20.72 3.48 -0.31
C ALA A 122 19.70 3.68 -1.46
N ILE A 123 18.46 4.08 -1.12
CA ILE A 123 17.44 4.40 -2.13
C ILE A 123 17.56 5.84 -2.60
N LEU A 124 17.85 6.78 -1.68
CA LEU A 124 18.04 8.20 -1.99
C LEU A 124 19.24 8.44 -2.90
N GLU A 125 20.29 7.64 -2.82
CA GLU A 125 21.48 7.72 -3.69
C GLU A 125 21.17 7.43 -5.17
N ALA A 126 20.09 6.70 -5.44
CA ALA A 126 19.60 6.47 -6.80
C ALA A 126 18.78 7.65 -7.38
N LEU A 127 18.57 8.71 -6.61
CA LEU A 127 17.86 9.92 -7.03
C LEU A 127 18.87 11.05 -7.35
N PRO A 128 18.51 11.99 -8.26
CA PRO A 128 19.34 13.12 -8.63
C PRO A 128 19.33 14.21 -7.55
N LEU A 129 19.71 13.86 -6.30
CA LEU A 129 19.74 14.74 -5.14
C LEU A 129 21.18 14.98 -4.70
N SER A 130 21.50 16.19 -4.25
CA SER A 130 22.76 16.50 -3.57
C SER A 130 22.86 15.77 -2.23
N ARG A 131 24.06 15.65 -1.68
CA ARG A 131 24.27 15.04 -0.35
C ARG A 131 23.46 15.73 0.76
N LYS A 132 23.35 17.07 0.69
CA LYS A 132 22.58 17.86 1.68
C LYS A 132 21.08 17.54 1.58
N GLU A 133 20.54 17.50 0.36
CA GLU A 133 19.14 17.15 0.13
C GLU A 133 18.80 15.71 0.55
N ARG A 134 19.70 14.75 0.27
CA ARG A 134 19.52 13.36 0.73
C ARG A 134 19.46 13.25 2.23
N ASN A 135 20.36 13.94 2.95
CA ASN A 135 20.36 13.91 4.41
C ASN A 135 19.07 14.51 4.98
N ALA A 136 18.66 15.68 4.50
CA ALA A 136 17.40 16.30 4.92
C ALA A 136 16.20 15.37 4.64
N ARG A 137 16.18 14.75 3.45
CA ARG A 137 15.12 13.83 3.08
C ARG A 137 15.12 12.55 3.92
N ALA A 138 16.28 12.04 4.31
CA ALA A 138 16.37 10.87 5.20
C ALA A 138 15.80 11.18 6.59
N GLU A 139 16.11 12.37 7.15
CA GLU A 139 15.54 12.85 8.41
C GLU A 139 14.01 12.95 8.33
N GLU A 140 13.49 13.63 7.29
CA GLU A 140 12.06 13.75 7.02
C GLU A 140 11.34 12.41 6.93
N LEU A 141 12.00 11.39 6.35
CA LEU A 141 11.42 10.05 6.19
C LEU A 141 11.46 9.22 7.48
N LEU A 142 12.43 9.42 8.35
CA LEU A 142 12.62 8.62 9.56
C LEU A 142 11.92 9.21 10.79
N GLU A 143 11.83 10.53 10.88
CA GLU A 143 11.27 11.23 12.05
C GLU A 143 9.81 10.86 12.32
N PRO A 144 8.89 10.87 11.33
CA PRO A 144 7.48 10.55 11.54
C PRO A 144 7.22 9.11 11.99
N PHE A 145 8.19 8.22 11.84
CA PHE A 145 8.13 6.80 12.22
C PHE A 145 8.83 6.53 13.56
N ASP A 146 9.35 7.57 14.23
CA ASP A 146 10.12 7.46 15.48
C ASP A 146 11.39 6.60 15.33
N LEU A 147 11.96 6.59 14.10
CA LEU A 147 13.15 5.80 13.75
C LEU A 147 14.48 6.56 13.91
N MET A 148 14.44 7.88 14.16
CA MET A 148 15.66 8.68 14.36
C MET A 148 16.46 8.22 15.58
N LYS A 149 15.80 7.76 16.64
CA LYS A 149 16.44 7.23 17.87
C LYS A 149 17.26 5.97 17.61
N VAL A 150 16.92 5.19 16.59
CA VAL A 150 17.61 3.96 16.18
C VAL A 150 18.35 4.10 14.84
N ALA A 151 18.46 5.31 14.30
CA ALA A 151 19.00 5.58 12.96
C ALA A 151 20.40 4.98 12.70
N LYS A 152 21.24 4.89 13.74
CA LYS A 152 22.60 4.33 13.67
C LYS A 152 22.67 2.82 13.96
N GLN A 153 21.57 2.18 14.33
CA GLN A 153 21.54 0.77 14.63
C GLN A 153 21.42 -0.07 13.34
N PRO A 154 22.10 -1.22 13.25
CA PRO A 154 21.91 -2.15 12.13
C PRO A 154 20.48 -2.68 12.09
N ALA A 155 19.89 -2.80 10.90
CA ALA A 155 18.48 -3.17 10.74
C ALA A 155 18.14 -4.59 11.25
N TYR A 156 19.12 -5.48 11.41
CA TYR A 156 18.87 -6.81 12.00
C TYR A 156 18.57 -6.76 13.51
N THR A 157 18.88 -5.64 14.19
CA THR A 157 18.61 -5.48 15.64
C THR A 157 17.21 -4.92 15.92
N LEU A 158 16.50 -4.47 14.90
CA LEU A 158 15.17 -3.89 15.04
C LEU A 158 14.12 -4.91 15.46
N SER A 159 13.18 -4.48 16.28
CA SER A 159 11.93 -5.21 16.53
C SER A 159 11.12 -5.41 15.24
N GLY A 160 10.12 -6.28 15.26
CA GLY A 160 9.22 -6.49 14.12
C GLY A 160 8.53 -5.20 13.69
N GLY A 161 8.00 -4.44 14.64
CA GLY A 161 7.34 -3.16 14.40
C GLY A 161 8.28 -2.08 13.84
N GLU A 162 9.46 -1.89 14.44
CA GLU A 162 10.45 -0.93 13.93
C GLU A 162 10.92 -1.28 12.51
N ARG A 163 11.12 -2.56 12.24
CA ARG A 163 11.47 -3.03 10.90
C ARG A 163 10.37 -2.72 9.90
N ARG A 164 9.09 -2.96 10.24
CA ARG A 164 7.96 -2.66 9.37
C ARG A 164 7.81 -1.16 9.11
N LYS A 165 8.01 -0.33 10.14
CA LYS A 165 8.07 1.13 9.99
C LYS A 165 9.18 1.57 9.03
N LEU A 166 10.39 0.97 9.13
CA LEU A 166 11.49 1.26 8.21
C LEU A 166 11.15 0.86 6.77
N GLU A 167 10.49 -0.26 6.55
CA GLU A 167 10.05 -0.69 5.22
C GLU A 167 9.03 0.27 4.61
N ILE A 168 8.08 0.76 5.42
CA ILE A 168 7.11 1.79 4.98
C ILE A 168 7.87 3.09 4.65
N ALA A 169 8.75 3.58 5.52
CA ALA A 169 9.55 4.79 5.28
C ALA A 169 10.35 4.69 3.97
N ARG A 170 10.95 3.54 3.70
CA ARG A 170 11.68 3.27 2.44
C ARG A 170 10.77 3.33 1.21
N SER A 171 9.54 2.86 1.31
CA SER A 171 8.57 2.88 0.21
C SER A 171 8.14 4.30 -0.17
N LEU A 172 8.27 5.25 0.76
CA LEU A 172 7.93 6.67 0.58
C LEU A 172 9.05 7.51 -0.04
N VAL A 173 10.26 6.97 -0.21
CA VAL A 173 11.43 7.73 -0.71
C VAL A 173 11.16 8.43 -2.05
N ARG A 174 10.34 7.84 -2.91
CA ARG A 174 10.00 8.37 -4.24
C ARG A 174 8.72 9.21 -4.27
N ASN A 175 8.16 9.57 -3.12
CA ASN A 175 6.90 10.30 -3.01
C ASN A 175 5.78 9.67 -3.87
N PRO A 176 5.40 8.41 -3.60
CA PRO A 176 4.32 7.81 -4.36
C PRO A 176 3.00 8.57 -4.12
N ALA A 177 2.12 8.57 -5.12
CA ALA A 177 0.76 9.08 -4.95
C ALA A 177 -0.18 7.98 -4.43
N ILE A 178 0.12 6.72 -4.79
CA ILE A 178 -0.58 5.53 -4.27
C ILE A 178 0.46 4.58 -3.69
N LEU A 179 0.23 4.10 -2.47
CA LEU A 179 1.05 3.09 -1.80
C LEU A 179 0.28 1.79 -1.64
N MET A 180 0.84 0.72 -2.13
CA MET A 180 0.28 -0.62 -2.05
C MET A 180 0.99 -1.42 -0.95
N LEU A 181 0.25 -1.83 0.08
CA LEU A 181 0.75 -2.54 1.27
C LEU A 181 0.28 -4.00 1.24
N ASP A 182 1.22 -4.92 1.06
CA ASP A 182 0.97 -6.36 1.05
C ASP A 182 1.21 -6.93 2.46
N GLU A 183 0.14 -7.33 3.13
CA GLU A 183 0.11 -7.85 4.49
C GLU A 183 0.93 -7.00 5.49
N PRO A 184 0.59 -5.70 5.67
CA PRO A 184 1.39 -4.80 6.50
C PRO A 184 1.38 -5.18 7.99
N PHE A 185 0.41 -5.94 8.45
CA PHE A 185 0.23 -6.34 9.86
C PHE A 185 0.76 -7.75 10.16
N ALA A 186 1.21 -8.51 9.14
CA ALA A 186 1.67 -9.88 9.32
C ALA A 186 2.95 -9.96 10.15
N GLY A 187 2.94 -10.81 11.19
CA GLY A 187 4.10 -11.05 12.05
C GLY A 187 4.52 -9.87 12.93
N VAL A 188 3.62 -8.91 13.14
CA VAL A 188 3.80 -7.74 14.00
C VAL A 188 3.00 -7.92 15.29
N ASP A 189 3.55 -7.50 16.42
CA ASP A 189 2.83 -7.55 17.69
C ASP A 189 1.65 -6.55 17.73
N PRO A 190 0.60 -6.79 18.58
CA PRO A 190 -0.61 -5.97 18.57
C PRO A 190 -0.37 -4.47 18.84
N LEU A 191 0.61 -4.12 19.67
CA LEU A 191 0.90 -2.72 19.96
C LEU A 191 1.49 -2.03 18.72
N SER A 192 2.45 -2.68 18.07
CA SER A 192 3.05 -2.20 16.83
C SER A 192 2.04 -2.15 15.67
N VAL A 193 1.03 -3.05 15.63
CA VAL A 193 -0.06 -2.98 14.65
C VAL A 193 -0.82 -1.66 14.79
N ASN A 194 -1.20 -1.26 16.00
CA ASN A 194 -1.88 0.02 16.24
C ASN A 194 -1.04 1.21 15.76
N GLU A 195 0.26 1.20 16.04
CA GLU A 195 1.16 2.26 15.58
C GLU A 195 1.24 2.33 14.04
N ILE A 196 1.29 1.17 13.37
CA ILE A 196 1.28 1.11 11.90
C ILE A 196 -0.05 1.63 11.35
N GLN A 197 -1.18 1.29 11.95
CA GLN A 197 -2.50 1.79 11.56
C GLN A 197 -2.57 3.32 11.69
N GLU A 198 -2.05 3.90 12.78
CA GLU A 198 -1.98 5.36 12.96
C GLU A 198 -1.11 6.02 11.88
N ILE A 199 0.03 5.41 11.54
CA ILE A 199 0.90 5.86 10.44
C ILE A 199 0.13 5.85 9.12
N VAL A 200 -0.55 4.76 8.79
CA VAL A 200 -1.33 4.61 7.56
C VAL A 200 -2.43 5.67 7.47
N ARG A 201 -3.19 5.89 8.56
CA ARG A 201 -4.22 6.95 8.60
C ARG A 201 -3.63 8.36 8.39
N ARG A 202 -2.47 8.63 9.00
CA ARG A 202 -1.80 9.92 8.82
C ARG A 202 -1.35 10.11 7.38
N LEU A 203 -0.70 9.12 6.78
CA LEU A 203 -0.27 9.17 5.38
C LEU A 203 -1.45 9.41 4.42
N ALA A 204 -2.59 8.78 4.66
CA ALA A 204 -3.80 9.04 3.88
C ALA A 204 -4.31 10.47 4.04
N LYS A 205 -4.37 11.00 5.28
CA LYS A 205 -4.72 12.40 5.54
C LYS A 205 -3.78 13.40 4.85
N ASP A 206 -2.51 13.02 4.68
CA ASP A 206 -1.51 13.80 3.95
C ASP A 206 -1.64 13.66 2.41
N GLY A 207 -2.67 12.96 1.93
CA GLY A 207 -3.03 12.85 0.52
C GLY A 207 -2.52 11.60 -0.18
N LEU A 208 -1.90 10.65 0.52
CA LEU A 208 -1.47 9.38 -0.06
C LEU A 208 -2.67 8.44 -0.22
N GLY A 209 -2.95 7.93 -1.43
CA GLY A 209 -3.89 6.83 -1.60
C GLY A 209 -3.24 5.52 -1.16
N ILE A 210 -3.98 4.66 -0.46
CA ILE A 210 -3.42 3.43 0.11
C ILE A 210 -4.30 2.23 -0.25
N ILE A 211 -3.67 1.15 -0.74
CA ILE A 211 -4.33 -0.15 -0.92
C ILE A 211 -3.69 -1.14 0.05
N ILE A 212 -4.51 -1.81 0.84
CA ILE A 212 -4.07 -2.82 1.81
C ILE A 212 -4.66 -4.17 1.44
N THR A 213 -3.84 -5.21 1.38
CA THR A 213 -4.29 -6.59 1.44
C THR A 213 -3.71 -7.27 2.66
N ASP A 214 -4.56 -7.95 3.44
CA ASP A 214 -4.12 -8.68 4.63
C ASP A 214 -5.06 -9.85 4.89
N HIS A 215 -4.57 -10.86 5.59
CA HIS A 215 -5.36 -11.97 6.09
C HIS A 215 -6.01 -11.63 7.45
N ASN A 216 -5.51 -10.63 8.14
CA ASN A 216 -6.08 -10.11 9.39
C ASN A 216 -7.22 -9.11 9.10
N VAL A 217 -8.40 -9.66 8.92
CA VAL A 217 -9.59 -8.90 8.48
C VAL A 217 -9.95 -7.78 9.44
N ARG A 218 -9.93 -8.07 10.76
CA ARG A 218 -10.32 -7.08 11.78
C ARG A 218 -9.40 -5.88 11.76
N GLU A 219 -8.09 -6.10 11.74
CA GLU A 219 -7.09 -5.05 11.72
C GLU A 219 -7.19 -4.21 10.44
N THR A 220 -7.50 -4.86 9.32
CA THR A 220 -7.65 -4.15 8.05
C THR A 220 -8.95 -3.34 8.02
N LEU A 221 -10.09 -3.93 8.39
CA LEU A 221 -11.38 -3.23 8.42
C LEU A 221 -11.40 -2.05 9.40
N SER A 222 -10.56 -2.07 10.44
CA SER A 222 -10.47 -0.95 11.39
C SER A 222 -9.76 0.28 10.84
N VAL A 223 -9.01 0.17 9.72
CA VAL A 223 -8.21 1.26 9.17
C VAL A 223 -8.65 1.73 7.80
N VAL A 224 -9.40 0.91 7.03
CA VAL A 224 -9.83 1.25 5.67
C VAL A 224 -11.10 2.10 5.68
N ASP A 225 -11.23 2.98 4.69
CA ASP A 225 -12.46 3.75 4.44
C ASP A 225 -13.52 2.85 3.78
N ARG A 226 -13.09 2.00 2.85
CA ARG A 226 -13.91 0.98 2.19
C ARG A 226 -13.07 -0.21 1.76
N ALA A 227 -13.71 -1.32 1.43
CA ALA A 227 -13.00 -2.49 0.94
C ALA A 227 -13.72 -3.21 -0.21
N TYR A 228 -12.94 -3.95 -0.97
CA TYR A 228 -13.38 -4.90 -2.00
C TYR A 228 -13.24 -6.31 -1.45
N MET A 229 -14.38 -7.00 -1.29
CA MET A 229 -14.42 -8.39 -0.87
C MET A 229 -14.31 -9.28 -2.11
N VAL A 230 -13.24 -10.07 -2.19
CA VAL A 230 -12.99 -10.99 -3.30
C VAL A 230 -13.34 -12.41 -2.89
N TYR A 231 -14.07 -13.10 -3.73
CA TYR A 231 -14.41 -14.51 -3.55
C TYR A 231 -14.35 -15.23 -4.89
N ASP A 232 -13.65 -16.35 -4.95
CA ASP A 232 -13.50 -17.19 -6.15
C ASP A 232 -13.10 -16.40 -7.41
N GLY A 233 -12.10 -15.55 -7.28
CA GLY A 233 -11.56 -14.74 -8.37
C GLY A 233 -12.42 -13.56 -8.83
N ARG A 234 -13.53 -13.25 -8.14
CA ARG A 234 -14.48 -12.20 -8.51
C ARG A 234 -14.74 -11.24 -7.36
N LEU A 235 -15.22 -10.07 -7.68
CA LEU A 235 -15.76 -9.16 -6.69
C LEU A 235 -17.06 -9.74 -6.13
N LEU A 236 -17.09 -10.01 -4.82
CA LEU A 236 -18.30 -10.39 -4.11
C LEU A 236 -19.11 -9.15 -3.72
N LYS A 237 -18.44 -8.19 -3.09
CA LYS A 237 -19.05 -6.94 -2.60
C LYS A 237 -17.98 -5.86 -2.47
N ALA A 238 -18.36 -4.61 -2.69
CA ALA A 238 -17.58 -3.44 -2.32
C ALA A 238 -18.43 -2.50 -1.47
N GLY A 239 -17.82 -1.84 -0.50
CA GLY A 239 -18.51 -0.89 0.38
C GLY A 239 -17.69 -0.49 1.58
N THR A 240 -18.27 0.32 2.45
CA THR A 240 -17.71 0.71 3.75
C THR A 240 -17.60 -0.50 4.68
N THR A 241 -16.83 -0.36 5.75
CA THR A 241 -16.70 -1.42 6.77
C THR A 241 -18.07 -1.84 7.30
N ASP A 242 -18.94 -0.88 7.64
CA ASP A 242 -20.26 -1.17 8.18
C ASP A 242 -21.15 -1.93 7.19
N GLU A 243 -21.16 -1.54 5.92
CA GLU A 243 -21.90 -2.22 4.86
C GLU A 243 -21.42 -3.66 4.64
N LEU A 244 -20.11 -3.90 4.68
CA LEU A 244 -19.51 -5.21 4.49
C LEU A 244 -19.76 -6.14 5.68
N VAL A 245 -19.65 -5.63 6.91
CA VAL A 245 -19.91 -6.40 8.14
C VAL A 245 -21.38 -6.76 8.29
N ALA A 246 -22.29 -5.93 7.81
CA ALA A 246 -23.74 -6.19 7.83
C ALA A 246 -24.21 -7.11 6.69
N ASP A 247 -23.42 -7.29 5.63
CA ASP A 247 -23.83 -8.03 4.43
C ASP A 247 -23.89 -9.55 4.69
N PRO A 248 -25.05 -10.21 4.45
CA PRO A 248 -25.23 -11.64 4.71
C PRO A 248 -24.30 -12.54 3.89
N ASP A 249 -24.03 -12.20 2.63
CA ASP A 249 -23.17 -12.99 1.76
C ASP A 249 -21.70 -12.90 2.19
N VAL A 250 -21.25 -11.72 2.61
CA VAL A 250 -19.90 -11.49 3.15
C VAL A 250 -19.73 -12.28 4.46
N ARG A 251 -20.73 -12.25 5.34
CA ARG A 251 -20.72 -13.04 6.59
C ARG A 251 -20.69 -14.54 6.30
N ALA A 252 -21.58 -15.02 5.47
CA ALA A 252 -21.67 -16.46 5.18
C ALA A 252 -20.43 -17.04 4.51
N ARG A 253 -19.76 -16.27 3.63
CA ARG A 253 -18.65 -16.76 2.82
C ARG A 253 -17.25 -16.45 3.38
N TYR A 254 -17.15 -15.47 4.28
CA TYR A 254 -15.84 -15.01 4.75
C TYR A 254 -15.75 -14.65 6.23
N LEU A 255 -16.60 -13.77 6.76
CA LEU A 255 -16.46 -13.28 8.13
C LEU A 255 -16.92 -14.29 9.19
N GLY A 256 -17.96 -15.10 8.87
CA GLY A 256 -18.63 -15.98 9.82
C GLY A 256 -19.65 -15.21 10.70
N ASP A 257 -20.61 -15.96 11.26
CA ASP A 257 -21.73 -15.38 12.04
C ASP A 257 -21.26 -14.71 13.35
N GLY A 258 -20.17 -15.20 13.92
CA GLY A 258 -19.60 -14.68 15.18
C GLY A 258 -18.69 -13.46 15.01
N PHE A 259 -18.46 -12.96 13.82
CA PHE A 259 -17.57 -11.82 13.58
C PHE A 259 -18.15 -10.54 14.21
N ARG A 260 -17.32 -9.84 15.00
CA ARG A 260 -17.60 -8.52 15.60
C ARG A 260 -16.37 -7.64 15.42
N MET A 261 -16.59 -6.38 15.10
CA MET A 261 -15.55 -5.33 15.08
C MET A 261 -15.15 -4.96 16.50
#